data_09b42f7f334a6238b4e6d3a30c63ce46
#
_entry.id   09b42f7f334a6238b4e6d3a30c63ce46
#
_cell.length_a   1.000
_cell.length_b   1.000
_cell.length_c   1.000
_cell.angle_alpha   90.00
_cell.angle_beta   90.00
_cell.angle_gamma   90.00
#
_symmetry.space_group_name_H-M   'P 1'
#
loop_
_entity.id
_entity.type
_entity.pdbx_description
1 polymer ?
#
loop_
_entity_poly.entity_id
_entity_poly.type
_entity_poly.pdbx_seq_one_letter_code
_entity_poly.pdbx_strand_id
1 'polypeptide(L)'
;MSRSAGVTRRTLYYHFDGNEGKDALLAAVFEARHELMLTRIDAWIRKASGDPAAMVGILFEEFAAWAGKPGWQGSGFTRSVMELADMPGHPVRAVARRHKAAIETRLEEQFKGSGVDNPKRIARQIMLLIEGCHSLILIHGDIDYTKAAAAAARLLIEQSRHAPAGQDDSQNRSECVPVRTRYKSSPSTL
;
A
#
# COMPACT_ATOMS: atom_id res chain seq x y z
N MET A 1 -11.91 -22.27 3.26
CA MET A 1 -12.22 -21.31 4.35
C MET A 1 -13.15 -21.87 5.42
N SER A 2 -14.32 -22.43 5.11
CA SER A 2 -15.25 -22.92 6.16
C SER A 2 -14.72 -24.04 7.06
N ARG A 3 -13.90 -24.96 6.54
CA ARG A 3 -13.30 -26.06 7.32
C ARG A 3 -12.28 -25.58 8.37
N SER A 4 -11.47 -24.56 8.04
CA SER A 4 -10.46 -24.02 8.97
C SER A 4 -11.05 -23.16 10.07
N ALA A 5 -12.23 -22.58 9.84
CA ALA A 5 -12.91 -21.71 10.81
C ALA A 5 -13.95 -22.47 11.68
N GLY A 6 -14.15 -23.77 11.48
CA GLY A 6 -15.13 -24.57 12.22
C GLY A 6 -16.60 -24.16 12.00
N VAL A 7 -16.87 -23.34 10.95
CA VAL A 7 -18.22 -22.86 10.63
C VAL A 7 -18.75 -23.50 9.36
N THR A 8 -20.08 -23.71 9.30
CA THR A 8 -20.73 -24.27 8.13
C THR A 8 -20.87 -23.21 7.02
N ARG A 9 -21.01 -23.66 5.76
CA ARG A 9 -21.35 -22.78 4.65
C ARG A 9 -22.65 -22.00 4.92
N ARG A 10 -23.63 -22.64 5.54
CA ARG A 10 -24.93 -22.04 5.91
C ARG A 10 -24.75 -20.91 6.92
N THR A 11 -23.87 -21.06 7.90
CA THR A 11 -23.55 -20.01 8.89
C THR A 11 -22.91 -18.79 8.21
N LEU A 12 -22.00 -19.01 7.25
CA LEU A 12 -21.42 -17.90 6.47
C LEU A 12 -22.48 -17.15 5.68
N TYR A 13 -23.37 -17.86 4.99
CA TYR A 13 -24.46 -17.23 4.24
C TYR A 13 -25.48 -16.52 5.13
N TYR A 14 -25.69 -16.98 6.34
CA TYR A 14 -26.59 -16.32 7.29
C TYR A 14 -26.05 -14.95 7.75
N HIS A 15 -24.74 -14.83 7.92
CA HIS A 15 -24.10 -13.56 8.30
C HIS A 15 -23.79 -12.61 7.14
N PHE A 16 -23.74 -13.14 5.93
CA PHE A 16 -23.43 -12.41 4.71
C PHE A 16 -24.52 -12.71 3.66
N ASP A 17 -25.72 -12.15 3.87
CA ASP A 17 -26.91 -12.51 3.10
C ASP A 17 -26.97 -11.82 1.72
N GLY A 18 -27.53 -12.52 0.73
CA GLY A 18 -27.82 -12.02 -0.62
C GLY A 18 -26.65 -12.04 -1.61
N ASN A 19 -26.86 -11.43 -2.79
CA ASN A 19 -25.86 -11.28 -3.86
C ASN A 19 -24.63 -10.46 -3.42
N GLU A 20 -24.78 -9.62 -2.41
CA GLU A 20 -23.71 -8.81 -1.80
C GLU A 20 -22.93 -9.57 -0.72
N GLY A 21 -23.41 -10.71 -0.27
CA GLY A 21 -22.83 -11.45 0.86
C GLY A 21 -21.39 -11.91 0.63
N LYS A 22 -21.05 -12.29 -0.60
CA LYS A 22 -19.67 -12.66 -0.96
C LYS A 22 -18.73 -11.46 -0.92
N ASP A 23 -19.18 -10.32 -1.41
CA ASP A 23 -18.38 -9.10 -1.47
C ASP A 23 -18.23 -8.49 -0.09
N ALA A 24 -19.28 -8.54 0.74
CA ALA A 24 -19.23 -8.15 2.15
C ALA A 24 -18.27 -9.06 2.96
N LEU A 25 -18.31 -10.38 2.75
CA LEU A 25 -17.37 -11.31 3.38
C LEU A 25 -15.93 -11.01 2.95
N LEU A 26 -15.69 -10.76 1.67
CA LEU A 26 -14.39 -10.42 1.16
C LEU A 26 -13.89 -9.11 1.77
N ALA A 27 -14.74 -8.09 1.84
CA ALA A 27 -14.42 -6.83 2.49
C ALA A 27 -14.06 -7.02 3.97
N ALA A 28 -14.81 -7.82 4.74
CA ALA A 28 -14.53 -8.12 6.13
C ALA A 28 -13.16 -8.82 6.31
N VAL A 29 -12.78 -9.72 5.40
CA VAL A 29 -11.45 -10.34 5.39
C VAL A 29 -10.36 -9.29 5.16
N PHE A 30 -10.59 -8.33 4.25
CA PHE A 30 -9.63 -7.26 3.99
C PHE A 30 -9.56 -6.25 5.14
N GLU A 31 -10.66 -6.00 5.86
CA GLU A 31 -10.64 -5.21 7.11
C GLU A 31 -9.75 -5.86 8.17
N ALA A 32 -9.95 -7.14 8.44
CA ALA A 32 -9.10 -7.87 9.40
C ALA A 32 -7.61 -7.84 8.98
N ARG A 33 -7.33 -7.96 7.67
CA ARG A 33 -5.97 -7.83 7.13
C ARG A 33 -5.41 -6.41 7.25
N HIS A 34 -6.25 -5.39 7.09
CA HIS A 34 -5.89 -4.00 7.28
C HIS A 34 -5.33 -3.76 8.68
N GLU A 35 -6.09 -4.12 9.71
CA GLU A 35 -5.67 -3.98 11.11
C GLU A 35 -4.38 -4.76 11.41
N LEU A 36 -4.31 -6.02 10.97
CA LEU A 36 -3.12 -6.85 11.18
C LEU A 36 -1.86 -6.24 10.53
N MET A 37 -1.99 -5.72 9.30
CA MET A 37 -0.84 -5.13 8.60
C MET A 37 -0.42 -3.80 9.22
N LEU A 38 -1.35 -2.97 9.67
CA LEU A 38 -1.01 -1.72 10.36
C LEU A 38 -0.28 -2.00 11.68
N THR A 39 -0.76 -2.96 12.48
CA THR A 39 -0.09 -3.40 13.71
C THR A 39 1.35 -3.87 13.43
N ARG A 40 1.56 -4.59 12.33
CA ARG A 40 2.90 -5.03 11.91
C ARG A 40 3.79 -3.88 11.52
N ILE A 41 3.30 -2.94 10.71
CA ILE A 41 4.05 -1.76 10.28
C ILE A 41 4.41 -0.89 11.49
N ASP A 42 3.48 -0.68 12.41
CA ASP A 42 3.73 0.05 13.66
C ASP A 42 4.82 -0.64 14.50
N ALA A 43 4.85 -1.98 14.52
CA ALA A 43 5.92 -2.72 15.20
C ALA A 43 7.28 -2.56 14.49
N TRP A 44 7.32 -2.52 13.17
CA TRP A 44 8.55 -2.26 12.41
C TRP A 44 9.07 -0.84 12.65
N ILE A 45 8.20 0.16 12.58
CA ILE A 45 8.54 1.57 12.85
C ILE A 45 9.11 1.74 14.25
N ARG A 46 8.51 1.11 15.27
CA ARG A 46 9.00 1.20 16.67
C ARG A 46 10.39 0.61 16.89
N LYS A 47 10.87 -0.27 16.02
CA LYS A 47 12.25 -0.80 16.10
C LYS A 47 13.31 0.25 15.77
N ALA A 48 12.95 1.32 15.10
CA ALA A 48 13.83 2.41 14.76
C ALA A 48 13.93 3.42 15.91
N SER A 49 15.11 3.92 16.18
CA SER A 49 15.41 4.88 17.25
C SER A 49 15.12 6.35 16.89
N GLY A 50 14.05 6.61 16.10
CA GLY A 50 13.62 7.97 15.77
C GLY A 50 14.36 8.64 14.60
N ASP A 51 15.43 8.02 14.05
CA ASP A 51 16.04 8.50 12.80
C ASP A 51 15.29 7.96 11.58
N PRO A 52 14.75 8.85 10.70
CA PRO A 52 14.01 8.43 9.51
C PRO A 52 14.79 7.56 8.53
N ALA A 53 16.11 7.78 8.39
CA ALA A 53 16.95 6.98 7.49
C ALA A 53 17.15 5.57 8.05
N ALA A 54 17.34 5.43 9.36
CA ALA A 54 17.37 4.14 10.04
C ALA A 54 15.99 3.44 9.95
N MET A 55 14.92 4.18 10.14
CA MET A 55 13.55 3.65 10.10
C MET A 55 13.21 3.03 8.75
N VAL A 56 13.50 3.71 7.64
CA VAL A 56 13.23 3.12 6.30
C VAL A 56 14.12 1.91 6.03
N GLY A 57 15.36 1.88 6.56
CA GLY A 57 16.20 0.69 6.49
C GLY A 57 15.53 -0.52 7.14
N ILE A 58 15.11 -0.38 8.39
CA ILE A 58 14.40 -1.42 9.16
C ILE A 58 13.10 -1.82 8.45
N LEU A 59 12.34 -0.86 7.94
CA LEU A 59 11.11 -1.13 7.21
C LEU A 59 11.32 -2.09 6.03
N PHE A 60 12.36 -1.85 5.21
CA PHE A 60 12.66 -2.71 4.07
C PHE A 60 13.31 -4.03 4.46
N GLU A 61 14.09 -4.09 5.55
CA GLU A 61 14.62 -5.35 6.11
C GLU A 61 13.50 -6.26 6.61
N GLU A 62 12.55 -5.71 7.37
CA GLU A 62 11.37 -6.44 7.86
C GLU A 62 10.45 -6.84 6.70
N PHE A 63 10.34 -5.99 5.68
CA PHE A 63 9.62 -6.33 4.46
C PHE A 63 10.29 -7.50 3.74
N ALA A 64 11.62 -7.50 3.59
CA ALA A 64 12.37 -8.62 3.01
C ALA A 64 12.13 -9.91 3.78
N ALA A 65 12.24 -9.88 5.11
CA ALA A 65 11.99 -11.03 5.96
C ALA A 65 10.54 -11.55 5.85
N TRP A 66 9.58 -10.68 5.64
CA TRP A 66 8.19 -11.06 5.42
C TRP A 66 7.95 -11.62 4.01
N ALA A 67 8.52 -10.98 2.98
CA ALA A 67 8.39 -11.41 1.59
C ALA A 67 9.12 -12.73 1.29
N GLY A 68 10.19 -13.03 2.03
CA GLY A 68 10.90 -14.30 1.92
C GLY A 68 10.18 -15.51 2.51
N LYS A 69 9.03 -15.34 3.15
CA LYS A 69 8.29 -16.47 3.73
C LYS A 69 7.63 -17.34 2.66
N PRO A 70 7.60 -18.67 2.84
CA PRO A 70 6.91 -19.57 1.93
C PRO A 70 5.45 -19.15 1.69
N GLY A 71 5.02 -19.15 0.44
CA GLY A 71 3.66 -18.80 0.08
C GLY A 71 3.34 -17.31 0.07
N TRP A 72 4.34 -16.44 0.18
CA TRP A 72 4.15 -15.01 -0.02
C TRP A 72 3.72 -14.71 -1.48
N GLN A 73 2.72 -13.84 -1.65
CA GLN A 73 2.08 -13.57 -2.93
C GLN A 73 1.94 -12.06 -3.22
N GLY A 74 2.85 -11.26 -2.71
CA GLY A 74 2.80 -9.81 -2.90
C GLY A 74 1.72 -9.13 -2.07
N SER A 75 1.38 -7.91 -2.47
CA SER A 75 0.31 -7.14 -1.83
C SER A 75 -1.07 -7.68 -2.22
N GLY A 76 -1.75 -8.31 -1.28
CA GLY A 76 -3.13 -8.76 -1.49
C GLY A 76 -4.09 -7.60 -1.79
N PHE A 77 -3.89 -6.43 -1.19
CA PHE A 77 -4.71 -5.24 -1.46
C PHE A 77 -4.56 -4.76 -2.91
N THR A 78 -3.32 -4.63 -3.39
CA THR A 78 -3.03 -4.18 -4.76
C THR A 78 -3.56 -5.17 -5.79
N ARG A 79 -3.33 -6.47 -5.59
CA ARG A 79 -3.84 -7.52 -6.47
C ARG A 79 -5.36 -7.49 -6.56
N SER A 80 -6.06 -7.46 -5.44
CA SER A 80 -7.53 -7.44 -5.44
C SER A 80 -8.10 -6.19 -6.12
N VAL A 81 -7.46 -5.02 -5.98
CA VAL A 81 -7.89 -3.82 -6.70
C VAL A 81 -7.70 -3.97 -8.21
N MET A 82 -6.61 -4.61 -8.65
CA MET A 82 -6.37 -4.90 -10.07
C MET A 82 -7.40 -5.88 -10.63
N GLU A 83 -7.72 -6.95 -9.90
CA GLU A 83 -8.75 -7.93 -10.27
C GLU A 83 -10.17 -7.31 -10.33
N LEU A 84 -10.41 -6.28 -9.51
CA LEU A 84 -11.69 -5.57 -9.41
C LEU A 84 -11.68 -4.23 -10.17
N ALA A 85 -10.78 -4.05 -11.15
CA ALA A 85 -10.60 -2.79 -11.85
C ALA A 85 -11.91 -2.29 -12.51
N ASP A 86 -12.68 -3.22 -13.07
CA ASP A 86 -13.95 -2.94 -13.76
C ASP A 86 -15.15 -2.77 -12.80
N MET A 87 -14.92 -2.91 -11.48
CA MET A 87 -15.94 -2.79 -10.43
C MET A 87 -15.63 -1.62 -9.49
N PRO A 88 -15.78 -0.36 -9.91
CA PRO A 88 -15.33 0.81 -9.14
C PRO A 88 -16.01 0.96 -7.77
N GLY A 89 -17.25 0.47 -7.62
CA GLY A 89 -18.03 0.49 -6.37
C GLY A 89 -17.75 -0.69 -5.42
N HIS A 90 -16.90 -1.66 -5.80
CA HIS A 90 -16.68 -2.83 -4.96
C HIS A 90 -16.07 -2.46 -3.59
N PRO A 91 -16.63 -2.95 -2.45
CA PRO A 91 -16.24 -2.53 -1.10
C PRO A 91 -14.75 -2.77 -0.79
N VAL A 92 -14.13 -3.83 -1.30
CA VAL A 92 -12.70 -4.12 -1.14
C VAL A 92 -11.82 -2.98 -1.65
N ARG A 93 -12.24 -2.26 -2.70
CA ARG A 93 -11.48 -1.10 -3.22
C ARG A 93 -11.42 0.05 -2.23
N ALA A 94 -12.50 0.28 -1.48
CA ALA A 94 -12.54 1.29 -0.42
C ALA A 94 -11.59 0.91 0.72
N VAL A 95 -11.61 -0.36 1.15
CA VAL A 95 -10.69 -0.87 2.18
C VAL A 95 -9.24 -0.74 1.72
N ALA A 96 -8.92 -1.12 0.49
CA ALA A 96 -7.56 -1.02 -0.05
C ALA A 96 -7.07 0.42 -0.11
N ARG A 97 -7.91 1.36 -0.55
CA ARG A 97 -7.58 2.80 -0.56
C ARG A 97 -7.26 3.30 0.84
N ARG A 98 -8.11 2.99 1.81
CA ARG A 98 -7.92 3.37 3.21
C ARG A 98 -6.63 2.75 3.78
N HIS A 99 -6.35 1.48 3.45
CA HIS A 99 -5.14 0.80 3.88
C HIS A 99 -3.87 1.50 3.38
N LYS A 100 -3.80 1.83 2.10
CA LYS A 100 -2.64 2.53 1.52
C LYS A 100 -2.49 3.95 2.08
N ALA A 101 -3.58 4.68 2.22
CA ALA A 101 -3.58 6.01 2.84
C ALA A 101 -3.10 5.96 4.30
N ALA A 102 -3.52 4.95 5.07
CA ALA A 102 -3.11 4.80 6.46
C ALA A 102 -1.60 4.52 6.61
N ILE A 103 -1.00 3.77 5.69
CA ILE A 103 0.46 3.56 5.67
C ILE A 103 1.18 4.86 5.31
N GLU A 104 0.73 5.56 4.26
CA GLU A 104 1.31 6.85 3.84
C GLU A 104 1.27 7.86 4.99
N THR A 105 0.15 7.96 5.70
CA THR A 105 0.00 8.84 6.88
C THR A 105 0.97 8.47 7.98
N ARG A 106 1.15 7.19 8.31
CA ARG A 106 2.12 6.75 9.33
C ARG A 106 3.54 7.14 8.98
N LEU A 107 3.94 6.95 7.73
CA LEU A 107 5.27 7.36 7.26
C LEU A 107 5.43 8.88 7.34
N GLU A 108 4.43 9.65 6.90
CA GLU A 108 4.43 11.11 7.00
C GLU A 108 4.60 11.58 8.44
N GLU A 109 3.89 10.98 9.39
CA GLU A 109 3.98 11.32 10.81
C GLU A 109 5.38 11.05 11.38
N GLN A 110 6.03 9.97 10.96
CA GLN A 110 7.40 9.67 11.39
C GLN A 110 8.44 10.68 10.84
N PHE A 111 8.17 11.28 9.70
CA PHE A 111 9.06 12.26 9.09
C PHE A 111 8.82 13.68 9.63
N LYS A 112 7.66 13.97 10.21
CA LYS A 112 7.37 15.26 10.85
C LYS A 112 8.30 15.51 12.03
N GLY A 113 8.88 16.71 12.08
CA GLY A 113 9.77 17.10 13.19
C GLY A 113 11.17 16.47 13.16
N SER A 114 11.51 15.66 12.16
CA SER A 114 12.80 14.98 12.05
C SER A 114 13.80 15.67 11.10
N GLY A 115 13.49 16.90 10.67
CA GLY A 115 14.31 17.66 9.71
C GLY A 115 14.14 17.23 8.25
N VAL A 116 13.16 16.36 7.96
CA VAL A 116 12.79 15.98 6.59
C VAL A 116 11.91 17.07 6.00
N ASP A 117 12.33 17.66 4.89
CA ASP A 117 11.51 18.60 4.12
C ASP A 117 10.39 17.87 3.40
N ASN A 118 9.21 18.49 3.36
CA ASN A 118 8.00 17.95 2.74
C ASN A 118 7.74 16.47 3.08
N PRO A 119 7.44 16.13 4.36
CA PRO A 119 7.25 14.77 4.85
C PRO A 119 6.25 13.95 4.04
N LYS A 120 5.18 14.61 3.58
CA LYS A 120 4.13 13.97 2.74
C LYS A 120 4.67 13.51 1.39
N ARG A 121 5.51 14.31 0.74
CA ARG A 121 6.15 13.95 -0.54
C ARG A 121 7.07 12.73 -0.35
N ILE A 122 7.89 12.75 0.70
CA ILE A 122 8.80 11.64 1.01
C ILE A 122 8.01 10.38 1.34
N ALA A 123 6.97 10.45 2.17
CA ALA A 123 6.10 9.31 2.48
C ALA A 123 5.52 8.68 1.20
N ARG A 124 5.06 9.49 0.26
CA ARG A 124 4.54 9.02 -1.04
C ARG A 124 5.61 8.35 -1.91
N GLN A 125 6.82 8.88 -1.93
CA GLN A 125 7.95 8.27 -2.64
C GLN A 125 8.33 6.91 -2.02
N ILE A 126 8.35 6.80 -0.69
CA ILE A 126 8.56 5.52 0.00
C ILE A 126 7.44 4.52 -0.33
N MET A 127 6.17 4.96 -0.39
CA MET A 127 5.06 4.10 -0.81
C MET A 127 5.26 3.55 -2.23
N LEU A 128 5.76 4.35 -3.17
CA LEU A 128 6.08 3.88 -4.53
C LEU A 128 7.16 2.81 -4.52
N LEU A 129 8.21 2.96 -3.69
CA LEU A 129 9.26 1.96 -3.53
C LEU A 129 8.71 0.65 -2.94
N ILE A 130 7.83 0.72 -1.93
CA ILE A 130 7.16 -0.43 -1.33
C ILE A 130 6.32 -1.17 -2.37
N GLU A 131 5.51 -0.47 -3.15
CA GLU A 131 4.67 -1.09 -4.19
C GLU A 131 5.51 -1.67 -5.33
N GLY A 132 6.61 -1.01 -5.70
CA GLY A 132 7.59 -1.55 -6.63
C GLY A 132 8.18 -2.86 -6.15
N CYS A 133 8.59 -2.96 -4.89
CA CYS A 133 9.07 -4.20 -4.28
C CYS A 133 8.02 -5.31 -4.32
N HIS A 134 6.75 -5.03 -3.94
CA HIS A 134 5.69 -6.03 -4.02
C HIS A 134 5.56 -6.64 -5.41
N SER A 135 5.61 -5.82 -6.44
CA SER A 135 5.46 -6.26 -7.83
C SER A 135 6.69 -6.98 -8.35
N LEU A 136 7.89 -6.39 -8.15
CA LEU A 136 9.13 -6.91 -8.74
C LEU A 136 9.62 -8.18 -8.06
N ILE A 137 9.46 -8.31 -6.76
CA ILE A 137 9.77 -9.56 -6.05
C ILE A 137 8.82 -10.68 -6.52
N LEU A 138 7.53 -10.37 -6.71
CA LEU A 138 6.56 -11.36 -7.19
C LEU A 138 6.87 -11.82 -8.62
N ILE A 139 7.34 -10.92 -9.49
CA ILE A 139 7.63 -11.20 -10.89
C ILE A 139 8.97 -11.98 -11.03
N HIS A 140 9.99 -11.54 -10.31
CA HIS A 140 11.35 -12.04 -10.51
C HIS A 140 11.80 -13.07 -9.46
N GLY A 141 11.09 -13.16 -8.32
CA GLY A 141 11.53 -14.00 -7.19
C GLY A 141 12.76 -13.45 -6.46
N ASP A 142 13.19 -12.24 -6.78
CA ASP A 142 14.42 -11.64 -6.28
C ASP A 142 14.13 -10.69 -5.11
N ILE A 143 14.59 -11.05 -3.93
CA ILE A 143 14.41 -10.28 -2.70
C ILE A 143 15.33 -9.04 -2.64
N ASP A 144 16.37 -8.96 -3.45
CA ASP A 144 17.34 -7.87 -3.42
C ASP A 144 16.73 -6.52 -3.91
N TYR A 145 15.55 -6.54 -4.52
CA TYR A 145 14.76 -5.33 -4.74
C TYR A 145 14.50 -4.54 -3.46
N THR A 146 14.39 -5.21 -2.30
CA THR A 146 14.23 -4.52 -1.00
C THR A 146 15.50 -3.76 -0.61
N LYS A 147 16.68 -4.28 -0.92
CA LYS A 147 17.96 -3.58 -0.65
C LYS A 147 18.09 -2.33 -1.53
N ALA A 148 17.74 -2.45 -2.82
CA ALA A 148 17.74 -1.32 -3.75
C ALA A 148 16.76 -0.24 -3.30
N ALA A 149 15.55 -0.63 -2.90
CA ALA A 149 14.54 0.29 -2.39
C ALA A 149 14.96 0.96 -1.07
N ALA A 150 15.58 0.21 -0.16
CA ALA A 150 16.12 0.77 1.09
C ALA A 150 17.21 1.82 0.83
N ALA A 151 18.13 1.55 -0.10
CA ALA A 151 19.16 2.49 -0.50
C ALA A 151 18.57 3.77 -1.10
N ALA A 152 17.62 3.64 -2.03
CA ALA A 152 16.91 4.77 -2.62
C ALA A 152 16.12 5.58 -1.56
N ALA A 153 15.44 4.91 -0.63
CA ALA A 153 14.69 5.55 0.44
C ALA A 153 15.60 6.38 1.36
N ARG A 154 16.76 5.86 1.74
CA ARG A 154 17.75 6.59 2.55
C ARG A 154 18.25 7.85 1.84
N LEU A 155 18.60 7.74 0.54
CA LEU A 155 19.01 8.88 -0.26
C LEU A 155 17.93 9.96 -0.35
N LEU A 156 16.66 9.59 -0.53
CA LEU A 156 15.54 10.54 -0.55
C LEU A 156 15.45 11.32 0.77
N ILE A 157 15.62 10.64 1.90
CA ILE A 157 15.59 11.28 3.22
C ILE A 157 16.79 12.20 3.42
N GLU A 158 18.00 11.75 3.09
CA GLU A 158 19.22 12.54 3.23
C GLU A 158 19.15 13.81 2.36
N GLN A 159 18.75 13.69 1.10
CA GLN A 159 18.57 14.84 0.21
C GLN A 159 17.52 15.83 0.73
N SER A 160 16.41 15.31 1.30
CA SER A 160 15.37 16.17 1.85
C SER A 160 15.78 16.94 3.09
N ARG A 161 16.77 16.45 3.86
CA ARG A 161 17.32 17.14 5.02
C ARG A 161 18.31 18.27 4.64
N HIS A 162 18.92 18.18 3.47
CA HIS A 162 19.92 19.13 2.99
C HIS A 162 19.36 20.15 1.98
N ALA A 163 18.07 20.03 1.61
CA ALA A 163 17.46 21.00 0.71
C ALA A 163 17.39 22.37 1.39
N PRO A 164 17.93 23.47 0.79
CA PRO A 164 17.79 24.81 1.33
C PRO A 164 16.30 25.14 1.43
N ALA A 165 15.84 25.58 2.61
CA ALA A 165 14.48 26.04 2.81
C ALA A 165 14.15 27.16 1.82
N GLY A 166 13.36 26.89 0.76
CA GLY A 166 12.94 27.95 -0.15
C GLY A 166 12.75 27.62 -1.62
N GLN A 167 12.44 26.39 -2.01
CA GLN A 167 11.81 26.18 -3.33
C GLN A 167 10.33 25.85 -3.11
N ASP A 168 9.54 26.93 -3.11
CA ASP A 168 8.08 26.85 -3.12
C ASP A 168 7.61 26.17 -4.43
N ASP A 169 7.03 25.00 -4.30
CA ASP A 169 6.43 24.20 -5.39
C ASP A 169 5.18 24.87 -6.01
N SER A 170 4.98 26.17 -5.77
CA SER A 170 3.84 26.92 -6.32
C SER A 170 3.88 27.08 -7.85
N GLN A 171 5.02 26.84 -8.50
CA GLN A 171 5.15 26.98 -9.96
C GLN A 171 4.73 25.73 -10.76
N ASN A 172 4.49 24.58 -10.13
CA ASN A 172 4.12 23.36 -10.86
C ASN A 172 2.63 22.99 -10.76
N ARG A 173 1.77 23.97 -10.44
CA ARG A 173 0.30 23.75 -10.37
C ARG A 173 -0.45 23.91 -11.69
N SER A 174 0.22 24.21 -12.79
CA SER A 174 -0.48 24.64 -14.01
C SER A 174 -0.71 23.57 -15.08
N GLU A 175 -0.31 22.31 -14.92
CA GLU A 175 -0.60 21.29 -15.95
C GLU A 175 -1.01 19.93 -15.39
N CYS A 176 -2.03 19.89 -14.53
CA CYS A 176 -2.73 18.63 -14.29
C CYS A 176 -3.83 18.48 -15.35
N VAL A 177 -3.47 17.96 -16.52
CA VAL A 177 -4.46 17.57 -17.53
C VAL A 177 -5.25 16.39 -16.99
N PRO A 178 -6.58 16.49 -16.82
CA PRO A 178 -7.37 15.34 -16.40
C PRO A 178 -7.33 14.27 -17.50
N VAL A 179 -6.83 13.09 -17.16
CA VAL A 179 -6.93 11.91 -18.03
C VAL A 179 -8.42 11.59 -18.20
N ARG A 180 -9.02 12.11 -19.28
CA ARG A 180 -10.35 11.70 -19.74
C ARG A 180 -10.23 10.30 -20.31
N THR A 181 -10.62 9.30 -19.53
CA THR A 181 -10.93 7.96 -20.04
C THR A 181 -12.15 8.08 -20.97
N ARG A 182 -11.90 8.27 -22.26
CA ARG A 182 -12.92 8.08 -23.28
C ARG A 182 -13.15 6.57 -23.48
N TYR A 183 -14.04 6.00 -22.74
CA TYR A 183 -14.64 4.74 -23.11
C TYR A 183 -15.61 5.04 -24.28
N LYS A 184 -15.22 4.71 -25.49
CA LYS A 184 -16.15 4.67 -26.62
C LYS A 184 -17.01 3.44 -26.44
N SER A 185 -18.28 3.66 -26.08
CA SER A 185 -19.33 2.67 -26.27
C SER A 185 -19.50 2.44 -27.78
N SER A 186 -19.12 1.28 -28.27
CA SER A 186 -19.46 0.85 -29.63
C SER A 186 -20.95 0.52 -29.66
N PRO A 187 -21.71 0.98 -30.67
CA PRO A 187 -23.09 0.60 -30.82
C PRO A 187 -23.16 -0.87 -31.33
N SER A 188 -23.93 -1.68 -30.63
CA SER A 188 -24.38 -2.98 -31.12
C SER A 188 -25.19 -2.76 -32.40
N THR A 189 -24.74 -3.35 -33.49
CA THR A 189 -25.55 -3.52 -34.71
C THR A 189 -25.61 -5.01 -35.06
N LEU A 190 -26.84 -5.54 -34.97
CA LEU A 190 -27.38 -6.81 -35.48
C LEU A 190 -26.97 -8.10 -34.79
#